data_108002d44f026bba026988030fb252ee
#
_entry.id   108002d44f026bba026988030fb252ee
#
_cell.length_a   1.000
_cell.length_b   1.000
_cell.length_c   1.000
_cell.angle_alpha   90.00
_cell.angle_beta   90.00
_cell.angle_gamma   90.00
#
_symmetry.space_group_name_H-M   'P 1'
#
loop_
_entity.id
_entity.type
_entity.pdbx_description
1 polymer ?
#
loop_
_entity_poly.entity_id
_entity_poly.type
_entity_poly.pdbx_seq_one_letter_code
_entity_poly.pdbx_strand_id
1 'polypeptide(L)'
;MKETMVAKHANWPRVSDPIFNISERAQKAINDFGKENVINATIGALTDDDGNLITLNTVFDEYKSLPNSEIAAYASIAGQKDYLEAVKKACFKDSMPEAHIRAVATPGGSGAIKLAVWNYTNEGDEILTSDWFWSPYVNISEEVGRKVTTYQLLDENNNFNFNSFKEKFLDIASKQERIFTILNTPAHNPTGYSVPDDDWDKILDLSKEVAKNPEKKIILFVDVAYIDFVKDDDGCRKFFEKFTNLPENILVIVGFSMSKGFTAYGMRMGAAIGISSSEDVAEQFYYSCVHSCRANWSNCNRAPMKVLTNIINDPKKYKEYMDEKKIYKDMLSKRAKAFVESAKKCELDILPYIDGFFISIPCEDPKAVSEELTKDNVFVVPLKKGLRFAVCAVSEEKCAIAPSIIKNALNHVLAKG
;
A
#
# COMPACT_ATOMS: atom_id res chain seq x y z
N MET A 1 1.30 -16.02 -37.05
CA MET A 1 1.80 -15.43 -35.79
C MET A 1 3.29 -15.79 -35.68
N LYS A 2 4.17 -14.83 -35.41
CA LYS A 2 5.58 -15.18 -35.13
C LYS A 2 5.60 -16.08 -33.90
N GLU A 3 6.29 -17.21 -33.99
CA GLU A 3 6.51 -18.10 -32.84
C GLU A 3 7.17 -17.29 -31.73
N THR A 4 6.60 -17.37 -30.50
CA THR A 4 7.18 -16.74 -29.31
C THR A 4 7.96 -17.78 -28.53
N MET A 5 9.16 -17.39 -28.04
CA MET A 5 9.97 -18.23 -27.13
C MET A 5 9.38 -18.27 -25.72
N VAL A 6 8.51 -17.31 -25.39
CA VAL A 6 7.88 -17.23 -24.07
C VAL A 6 6.71 -18.21 -24.00
N ALA A 7 6.61 -18.93 -22.89
CA ALA A 7 5.48 -19.82 -22.62
C ALA A 7 4.14 -19.06 -22.67
N LYS A 8 3.06 -19.75 -23.04
CA LYS A 8 1.76 -19.11 -23.29
C LYS A 8 1.27 -18.24 -22.12
N HIS A 9 1.40 -18.73 -20.88
CA HIS A 9 0.97 -18.02 -19.67
C HIS A 9 1.83 -16.79 -19.34
N ALA A 10 3.05 -16.70 -19.88
CA ALA A 10 4.00 -15.62 -19.62
C ALA A 10 4.16 -14.66 -20.81
N ASN A 11 3.30 -14.76 -21.83
CA ASN A 11 3.34 -13.90 -23.00
C ASN A 11 2.53 -12.61 -22.77
N TRP A 12 3.07 -11.75 -21.92
CA TRP A 12 2.45 -10.48 -21.56
C TRP A 12 2.54 -9.42 -22.66
N PRO A 13 1.62 -8.46 -22.70
CA PRO A 13 1.68 -7.32 -23.61
C PRO A 13 2.99 -6.53 -23.45
N ARG A 14 3.56 -6.08 -24.57
CA ARG A 14 4.77 -5.23 -24.58
C ARG A 14 4.38 -3.76 -24.37
N VAL A 15 3.86 -3.45 -23.20
CA VAL A 15 3.47 -2.09 -22.80
C VAL A 15 4.34 -1.64 -21.63
N SER A 16 4.74 -0.37 -21.63
CA SER A 16 5.39 0.24 -20.46
C SER A 16 4.36 0.45 -19.36
N ASP A 17 4.79 0.34 -18.11
CA ASP A 17 3.95 0.68 -16.96
C ASP A 17 3.52 2.15 -17.06
N PRO A 18 2.22 2.46 -16.98
CA PRO A 18 1.71 3.83 -17.14
C PRO A 18 2.30 4.82 -16.13
N ILE A 19 2.60 4.36 -14.90
CA ILE A 19 3.18 5.20 -13.84
C ILE A 19 4.62 5.58 -14.20
N PHE A 20 5.42 4.62 -14.69
CA PHE A 20 6.79 4.91 -15.11
C PHE A 20 6.82 5.81 -16.34
N ASN A 21 5.94 5.60 -17.32
CA ASN A 21 5.87 6.42 -18.51
C ASN A 21 5.59 7.89 -18.19
N ILE A 22 4.56 8.18 -17.39
CA ILE A 22 4.22 9.56 -17.02
C ILE A 22 5.31 10.19 -16.14
N SER A 23 5.99 9.40 -15.31
CA SER A 23 7.11 9.86 -14.49
C SER A 23 8.34 10.24 -15.33
N GLU A 24 8.65 9.47 -16.37
CA GLU A 24 9.74 9.82 -17.33
C GLU A 24 9.41 11.11 -18.07
N ARG A 25 8.16 11.31 -18.48
CA ARG A 25 7.71 12.56 -19.13
C ARG A 25 7.83 13.75 -18.18
N ALA A 26 7.47 13.59 -16.92
CA ALA A 26 7.66 14.63 -15.90
C ALA A 26 9.14 14.97 -15.70
N GLN A 27 10.01 13.95 -15.66
CA GLN A 27 11.46 14.19 -15.55
C GLN A 27 12.03 14.92 -16.76
N LYS A 28 11.54 14.59 -17.96
CA LYS A 28 11.92 15.33 -19.17
C LYS A 28 11.48 16.78 -19.09
N ALA A 29 10.25 17.06 -18.68
CA ALA A 29 9.76 18.44 -18.52
C ALA A 29 10.58 19.22 -17.47
N ILE A 30 10.99 18.59 -16.37
CA ILE A 30 11.89 19.20 -15.39
C ILE A 30 13.23 19.59 -16.02
N ASN A 31 13.79 18.74 -16.87
CA ASN A 31 15.05 19.03 -17.56
C ASN A 31 14.91 20.16 -18.60
N ASP A 32 13.74 20.24 -19.27
CA ASP A 32 13.50 21.21 -20.34
C ASP A 32 13.07 22.59 -19.80
N PHE A 33 12.30 22.64 -18.72
CA PHE A 33 11.65 23.87 -18.26
C PHE A 33 12.09 24.32 -16.84
N GLY A 34 12.88 23.50 -16.13
CA GLY A 34 13.22 23.73 -14.72
C GLY A 34 12.18 23.17 -13.76
N LYS A 35 12.66 22.72 -12.60
CA LYS A 35 11.82 22.08 -11.57
C LYS A 35 10.76 23.02 -10.98
N GLU A 36 11.04 24.33 -10.94
CA GLU A 36 10.13 25.36 -10.45
C GLU A 36 8.87 25.48 -11.30
N ASN A 37 8.97 25.17 -12.60
CA ASN A 37 7.88 25.29 -13.57
C ASN A 37 7.12 23.98 -13.82
N VAL A 38 7.43 22.92 -13.07
CA VAL A 38 6.82 21.60 -13.26
C VAL A 38 6.21 21.10 -11.94
N ILE A 39 4.99 20.58 -12.01
CA ILE A 39 4.34 19.85 -10.91
C ILE A 39 4.41 18.36 -11.21
N ASN A 40 5.33 17.64 -10.56
CA ASN A 40 5.45 16.19 -10.71
C ASN A 40 4.78 15.47 -9.53
N ALA A 41 3.51 15.12 -9.69
CA ALA A 41 2.72 14.38 -8.71
C ALA A 41 2.58 12.88 -9.05
N THR A 42 3.55 12.31 -9.76
CA THR A 42 3.52 10.90 -10.20
C THR A 42 4.16 9.94 -9.20
N ILE A 43 5.18 10.40 -8.47
CA ILE A 43 6.07 9.58 -7.65
C ILE A 43 5.45 9.32 -6.27
N GLY A 44 5.32 8.04 -5.90
CA GLY A 44 4.87 7.62 -4.57
C GLY A 44 6.00 7.52 -3.54
N ALA A 45 6.91 8.49 -3.54
CA ALA A 45 8.01 8.62 -2.60
C ALA A 45 8.05 10.04 -2.04
N LEU A 46 8.47 10.18 -0.79
CA LEU A 46 8.52 11.47 -0.11
C LEU A 46 9.70 12.28 -0.63
N THR A 47 9.44 13.51 -1.10
CA THR A 47 10.50 14.45 -1.54
C THR A 47 10.44 15.75 -0.75
N ASP A 48 11.58 16.44 -0.66
CA ASP A 48 11.62 17.81 -0.18
C ASP A 48 11.00 18.79 -1.19
N ASP A 49 10.98 20.10 -0.89
CA ASP A 49 10.41 21.11 -1.77
C ASP A 49 11.25 21.33 -3.04
N ASP A 50 12.48 20.87 -3.01
CA ASP A 50 13.39 20.84 -4.15
C ASP A 50 13.25 19.57 -5.01
N GLY A 51 12.36 18.64 -4.65
CA GLY A 51 12.13 17.39 -5.36
C GLY A 51 13.18 16.31 -5.11
N ASN A 52 14.09 16.49 -4.14
CA ASN A 52 15.05 15.45 -3.76
C ASN A 52 14.36 14.42 -2.87
N LEU A 53 14.74 13.15 -3.03
CA LEU A 53 14.22 12.08 -2.19
C LEU A 53 14.59 12.29 -0.73
N ILE A 54 13.57 12.34 0.13
CA ILE A 54 13.77 12.38 1.58
C ILE A 54 14.17 10.99 2.07
N THR A 55 15.23 10.98 2.86
CA THR A 55 15.71 9.80 3.57
C THR A 55 15.85 10.14 5.06
N LEU A 56 15.32 9.28 5.94
CA LEU A 56 15.49 9.46 7.38
C LEU A 56 16.95 9.22 7.77
N ASN A 57 17.60 10.24 8.32
CA ASN A 57 19.01 10.14 8.75
C ASN A 57 19.17 9.06 9.82
N THR A 58 18.23 8.97 10.77
CA THR A 58 18.22 7.93 11.81
C THR A 58 18.29 6.51 11.23
N VAL A 59 17.63 6.28 10.09
CA VAL A 59 17.61 4.98 9.40
C VAL A 59 18.91 4.73 8.63
N PHE A 60 19.36 5.74 7.86
CA PHE A 60 20.51 5.57 6.96
C PHE A 60 21.84 5.65 7.70
N ASP A 61 21.94 6.40 8.80
CA ASP A 61 23.14 6.42 9.64
C ASP A 61 23.26 5.10 10.42
N GLU A 62 22.15 4.53 10.89
CA GLU A 62 22.15 3.17 11.43
C GLU A 62 22.62 2.15 10.39
N TYR A 63 22.12 2.24 9.15
CA TYR A 63 22.56 1.36 8.07
C TYR A 63 24.07 1.48 7.80
N LYS A 64 24.60 2.69 7.71
CA LYS A 64 26.05 2.95 7.46
C LYS A 64 26.93 2.51 8.62
N SER A 65 26.40 2.45 9.84
CA SER A 65 27.13 2.00 11.04
C SER A 65 27.25 0.47 11.14
N LEU A 66 26.48 -0.28 10.34
CA LEU A 66 26.54 -1.73 10.37
C LEU A 66 27.91 -2.25 9.93
N PRO A 67 28.46 -3.26 10.61
CA PRO A 67 29.67 -3.93 10.12
C PRO A 67 29.42 -4.61 8.76
N ASN A 68 30.44 -4.65 7.92
CA ASN A 68 30.34 -5.29 6.60
C ASN A 68 29.85 -6.76 6.70
N SER A 69 30.18 -7.47 7.77
CA SER A 69 29.72 -8.84 8.03
C SER A 69 28.20 -8.93 8.21
N GLU A 70 27.56 -7.92 8.81
CA GLU A 70 26.08 -7.85 8.95
C GLU A 70 25.40 -7.47 7.62
N ILE A 71 26.06 -6.67 6.79
CA ILE A 71 25.55 -6.27 5.49
C ILE A 71 25.65 -7.42 4.48
N ALA A 72 26.79 -8.16 4.49
CA ALA A 72 27.11 -9.17 3.49
C ALA A 72 26.52 -10.56 3.79
N ALA A 73 26.24 -10.88 5.04
CA ALA A 73 25.79 -12.21 5.43
C ALA A 73 24.36 -12.51 4.95
N TYR A 74 24.10 -13.78 4.62
CA TYR A 74 22.74 -14.25 4.39
C TYR A 74 21.88 -14.11 5.65
N ALA A 75 20.62 -13.77 5.47
CA ALA A 75 19.60 -13.95 6.50
C ALA A 75 19.11 -15.41 6.53
N SER A 76 18.45 -15.82 7.61
CA SER A 76 17.65 -17.04 7.62
C SER A 76 16.46 -16.90 6.65
N ILE A 77 15.93 -17.99 6.14
CA ILE A 77 14.88 -18.02 5.12
C ILE A 77 13.65 -17.20 5.56
N ALA A 78 13.20 -17.41 6.79
CA ALA A 78 12.07 -16.67 7.36
C ALA A 78 12.39 -15.20 7.71
N GLY A 79 13.66 -14.84 7.77
CA GLY A 79 14.16 -13.60 8.37
C GLY A 79 14.83 -13.85 9.73
N GLN A 80 15.59 -12.88 10.21
CA GLN A 80 16.28 -12.97 11.51
C GLN A 80 15.25 -12.94 12.64
N LYS A 81 15.44 -13.77 13.69
CA LYS A 81 14.49 -13.89 14.80
C LYS A 81 14.23 -12.56 15.50
N ASP A 82 15.29 -11.80 15.75
CA ASP A 82 15.21 -10.47 16.36
C ASP A 82 14.42 -9.47 15.48
N TYR A 83 14.57 -9.56 14.15
CA TYR A 83 13.76 -8.78 13.21
C TYR A 83 12.29 -9.18 13.25
N LEU A 84 11.98 -10.49 13.26
CA LEU A 84 10.59 -10.95 13.28
C LEU A 84 9.83 -10.50 14.53
N GLU A 85 10.51 -10.37 15.66
CA GLU A 85 9.91 -9.78 16.87
C GLU A 85 9.84 -8.24 16.79
N ALA A 86 10.88 -7.60 16.29
CA ALA A 86 10.90 -6.15 16.16
C ALA A 86 9.86 -5.63 15.15
N VAL A 87 9.63 -6.34 14.04
CA VAL A 87 8.64 -5.91 13.03
C VAL A 87 7.21 -6.00 13.55
N LYS A 88 6.89 -6.98 14.42
CA LYS A 88 5.59 -7.04 15.09
C LYS A 88 5.40 -5.82 16.01
N LYS A 89 6.41 -5.47 16.81
CA LYS A 89 6.38 -4.25 17.64
C LYS A 89 6.23 -2.98 16.81
N ALA A 90 6.96 -2.86 15.70
CA ALA A 90 6.85 -1.70 14.82
C ALA A 90 5.47 -1.58 14.17
N CYS A 91 4.87 -2.71 13.78
CA CYS A 91 3.57 -2.75 13.14
C CYS A 91 2.42 -2.42 14.10
N PHE A 92 2.35 -3.16 15.20
CA PHE A 92 1.20 -3.11 16.11
C PHE A 92 1.33 -2.07 17.22
N LYS A 93 2.55 -1.75 17.65
CA LYS A 93 2.80 -0.97 18.86
C LYS A 93 2.04 -1.53 20.06
N ASP A 94 1.18 -0.71 20.70
CA ASP A 94 0.37 -1.09 21.86
C ASP A 94 -0.93 -1.83 21.48
N SER A 95 -1.26 -1.91 20.18
CA SER A 95 -2.50 -2.52 19.66
C SER A 95 -2.29 -3.96 19.13
N MET A 96 -1.35 -4.70 19.72
CA MET A 96 -1.11 -6.10 19.32
C MET A 96 -2.30 -6.99 19.75
N PRO A 97 -2.93 -7.73 18.82
CA PRO A 97 -4.05 -8.59 19.17
C PRO A 97 -3.61 -9.78 20.03
N GLU A 98 -4.50 -10.25 20.91
CA GLU A 98 -4.33 -11.48 21.66
C GLU A 98 -4.62 -12.68 20.75
N ALA A 99 -3.59 -13.19 20.10
CA ALA A 99 -3.68 -14.26 19.11
C ALA A 99 -2.31 -14.95 18.92
N HIS A 100 -2.30 -16.05 18.16
CA HIS A 100 -1.05 -16.64 17.66
C HIS A 100 -0.56 -15.84 16.45
N ILE A 101 0.60 -15.19 16.61
CA ILE A 101 1.18 -14.30 15.60
C ILE A 101 2.51 -14.87 15.11
N ARG A 102 2.63 -15.06 13.81
CA ARG A 102 3.87 -15.45 13.13
C ARG A 102 4.22 -14.43 12.06
N ALA A 103 5.49 -14.15 11.92
CA ALA A 103 5.99 -13.23 10.90
C ALA A 103 7.03 -13.90 10.00
N VAL A 104 7.08 -13.49 8.74
CA VAL A 104 8.09 -13.91 7.76
C VAL A 104 8.54 -12.68 6.99
N ALA A 105 9.85 -12.52 6.85
CA ALA A 105 10.46 -11.43 6.10
C ALA A 105 10.14 -11.53 4.60
N THR A 106 9.87 -10.40 3.97
CA THR A 106 9.52 -10.34 2.55
C THR A 106 10.26 -9.20 1.84
N PRO A 107 10.48 -9.28 0.52
CA PRO A 107 11.03 -8.17 -0.25
C PRO A 107 10.01 -7.04 -0.41
N GLY A 108 9.82 -6.26 0.67
CA GLY A 108 8.81 -5.21 0.78
C GLY A 108 7.39 -5.73 0.91
N GLY A 109 6.41 -4.84 0.91
CA GLY A 109 4.99 -5.18 0.93
C GLY A 109 4.56 -6.01 -0.28
N SER A 110 5.14 -5.78 -1.46
CA SER A 110 4.87 -6.58 -2.67
C SER A 110 5.16 -8.07 -2.47
N GLY A 111 6.24 -8.39 -1.75
CA GLY A 111 6.57 -9.77 -1.42
C GLY A 111 5.55 -10.40 -0.46
N ALA A 112 5.03 -9.62 0.51
CA ALA A 112 3.99 -10.09 1.42
C ALA A 112 2.70 -10.42 0.65
N ILE A 113 2.27 -9.55 -0.26
CA ILE A 113 1.11 -9.77 -1.12
C ILE A 113 1.30 -11.01 -1.98
N LYS A 114 2.47 -11.14 -2.64
CA LYS A 114 2.80 -12.30 -3.49
C LYS A 114 2.72 -13.61 -2.73
N LEU A 115 3.28 -13.67 -1.52
CA LEU A 115 3.23 -14.86 -0.65
C LEU A 115 1.79 -15.19 -0.27
N ALA A 116 1.02 -14.20 0.12
CA ALA A 116 -0.36 -14.39 0.55
C ALA A 116 -1.24 -14.87 -0.62
N VAL A 117 -1.17 -14.22 -1.76
CA VAL A 117 -1.91 -14.63 -2.97
C VAL A 117 -1.54 -16.06 -3.38
N TRP A 118 -0.24 -16.39 -3.43
CA TRP A 118 0.21 -17.72 -3.82
C TRP A 118 -0.25 -18.82 -2.88
N ASN A 119 -0.10 -18.61 -1.56
CA ASN A 119 -0.35 -19.67 -0.57
C ASN A 119 -1.85 -19.84 -0.23
N TYR A 120 -2.68 -18.82 -0.45
CA TYR A 120 -4.05 -18.80 0.05
C TYR A 120 -5.13 -18.67 -1.04
N THR A 121 -4.76 -18.86 -2.29
CA THR A 121 -5.71 -18.91 -3.41
C THR A 121 -5.34 -20.02 -4.38
N ASN A 122 -6.32 -20.57 -5.08
CA ASN A 122 -6.13 -21.53 -6.17
C ASN A 122 -6.07 -20.80 -7.52
N GLU A 123 -5.56 -21.48 -8.55
CA GLU A 123 -5.66 -20.98 -9.92
C GLU A 123 -7.14 -20.81 -10.31
N GLY A 124 -7.45 -19.65 -10.87
CA GLY A 124 -8.80 -19.25 -11.24
C GLY A 124 -9.59 -18.51 -10.16
N ASP A 125 -9.14 -18.53 -8.91
CA ASP A 125 -9.81 -17.82 -7.81
C ASP A 125 -9.85 -16.31 -8.04
N GLU A 126 -10.93 -15.71 -7.55
CA GLU A 126 -11.13 -14.27 -7.51
C GLU A 126 -10.59 -13.69 -6.18
N ILE A 127 -9.86 -12.59 -6.29
CA ILE A 127 -9.32 -11.81 -5.16
C ILE A 127 -10.11 -10.52 -5.06
N LEU A 128 -10.71 -10.26 -3.90
CA LEU A 128 -11.52 -9.07 -3.66
C LEU A 128 -10.66 -7.89 -3.22
N THR A 129 -10.87 -6.72 -3.84
CA THR A 129 -10.33 -5.43 -3.36
C THR A 129 -11.28 -4.30 -3.73
N SER A 130 -11.00 -3.05 -3.33
CA SER A 130 -11.79 -1.89 -3.74
C SER A 130 -11.60 -1.56 -5.22
N ASP A 131 -12.51 -0.80 -5.83
CA ASP A 131 -12.43 -0.35 -7.23
C ASP A 131 -11.43 0.80 -7.46
N TRP A 132 -10.96 1.42 -6.37
CA TRP A 132 -9.76 2.22 -6.31
C TRP A 132 -8.69 1.38 -5.60
N PHE A 133 -7.63 1.01 -6.26
CA PHE A 133 -6.61 0.13 -5.69
C PHE A 133 -5.22 0.36 -6.31
N TRP A 134 -4.21 -0.13 -5.65
CA TRP A 134 -2.85 -0.14 -6.17
C TRP A 134 -2.74 -1.14 -7.32
N SER A 135 -2.55 -0.62 -8.56
CA SER A 135 -2.61 -1.41 -9.79
C SER A 135 -1.76 -2.69 -9.81
N PRO A 136 -0.58 -2.77 -9.15
CA PRO A 136 0.17 -4.03 -9.11
C PRO A 136 -0.50 -5.21 -8.43
N TYR A 137 -1.62 -5.03 -7.71
CA TYR A 137 -2.41 -6.19 -7.25
C TYR A 137 -2.86 -7.06 -8.43
N VAL A 138 -3.20 -6.45 -9.58
CA VAL A 138 -3.56 -7.15 -10.81
C VAL A 138 -2.37 -7.97 -11.32
N ASN A 139 -1.19 -7.35 -11.47
CA ASN A 139 -0.01 -8.04 -11.97
C ASN A 139 0.39 -9.24 -11.09
N ILE A 140 0.37 -9.04 -9.74
CA ILE A 140 0.70 -10.11 -8.79
C ILE A 140 -0.29 -11.27 -8.88
N SER A 141 -1.57 -10.97 -9.09
CA SER A 141 -2.63 -11.98 -9.17
C SER A 141 -2.62 -12.72 -10.50
N GLU A 142 -2.55 -11.98 -11.62
CA GLU A 142 -2.58 -12.55 -12.98
C GLU A 142 -1.35 -13.42 -13.26
N GLU A 143 -0.17 -13.03 -12.78
CA GLU A 143 1.07 -13.81 -12.92
C GLU A 143 0.91 -15.27 -12.42
N VAL A 144 0.03 -15.46 -11.44
CA VAL A 144 -0.22 -16.78 -10.85
C VAL A 144 -1.61 -17.34 -11.18
N GLY A 145 -2.27 -16.78 -12.20
CA GLY A 145 -3.54 -17.27 -12.71
C GLY A 145 -4.78 -16.94 -11.86
N ARG A 146 -4.71 -15.88 -11.03
CA ARG A 146 -5.85 -15.37 -10.23
C ARG A 146 -6.45 -14.14 -10.90
N LYS A 147 -7.65 -13.76 -10.48
CA LYS A 147 -8.37 -12.59 -11.01
C LYS A 147 -8.65 -11.61 -9.87
N VAL A 148 -8.56 -10.32 -10.17
CA VAL A 148 -8.97 -9.27 -9.23
C VAL A 148 -10.42 -8.89 -9.53
N THR A 149 -11.27 -9.03 -8.51
CA THR A 149 -12.67 -8.59 -8.50
C THR A 149 -12.80 -7.40 -7.54
N THR A 150 -13.61 -6.40 -7.91
CA THR A 150 -13.68 -5.17 -7.13
C THR A 150 -15.08 -4.91 -6.59
N TYR A 151 -15.12 -4.35 -5.35
CA TYR A 151 -16.28 -3.68 -4.81
C TYR A 151 -16.12 -2.16 -4.91
N GLN A 152 -17.22 -1.44 -4.92
CA GLN A 152 -17.19 0.03 -4.91
C GLN A 152 -16.76 0.52 -3.52
N LEU A 153 -15.63 1.26 -3.44
CA LEU A 153 -15.02 1.69 -2.17
C LEU A 153 -15.95 2.58 -1.36
N LEU A 154 -16.56 3.57 -2.01
CA LEU A 154 -17.36 4.59 -1.38
C LEU A 154 -18.80 4.55 -1.89
N ASP A 155 -19.75 4.82 -1.01
CA ASP A 155 -21.15 5.03 -1.35
C ASP A 155 -21.40 6.47 -1.88
N GLU A 156 -22.65 6.79 -2.18
CA GLU A 156 -23.07 8.11 -2.66
C GLU A 156 -22.86 9.25 -1.65
N ASN A 157 -22.69 8.92 -0.36
CA ASN A 157 -22.41 9.85 0.72
C ASN A 157 -20.91 9.92 1.07
N ASN A 158 -20.06 9.31 0.23
CA ASN A 158 -18.62 9.23 0.45
C ASN A 158 -18.19 8.45 1.73
N ASN A 159 -19.04 7.54 2.23
CA ASN A 159 -18.69 6.61 3.28
C ASN A 159 -18.21 5.28 2.68
N PHE A 160 -17.58 4.44 3.52
CA PHE A 160 -17.23 3.08 3.11
C PHE A 160 -18.48 2.32 2.63
N ASN A 161 -18.46 1.81 1.42
CA ASN A 161 -19.60 1.11 0.84
C ASN A 161 -19.66 -0.36 1.27
N PHE A 162 -20.07 -0.55 2.52
CA PHE A 162 -20.21 -1.89 3.09
C PHE A 162 -21.19 -2.78 2.30
N ASN A 163 -22.24 -2.21 1.70
CA ASN A 163 -23.20 -2.98 0.90
C ASN A 163 -22.54 -3.59 -0.35
N SER A 164 -21.76 -2.79 -1.08
CA SER A 164 -21.00 -3.29 -2.24
C SER A 164 -19.94 -4.32 -1.82
N PHE A 165 -19.24 -4.07 -0.70
CA PHE A 165 -18.30 -5.02 -0.13
C PHE A 165 -18.99 -6.36 0.17
N LYS A 166 -20.08 -6.33 0.92
CA LYS A 166 -20.86 -7.52 1.32
C LYS A 166 -21.35 -8.30 0.12
N GLU A 167 -21.92 -7.62 -0.88
CA GLU A 167 -22.41 -8.27 -2.11
C GLU A 167 -21.30 -9.07 -2.78
N LYS A 168 -20.14 -8.43 -3.04
CA LYS A 168 -19.02 -9.08 -3.72
C LYS A 168 -18.34 -10.17 -2.89
N PHE A 169 -18.23 -9.95 -1.58
CA PHE A 169 -17.69 -10.94 -0.65
C PHE A 169 -18.54 -12.23 -0.64
N LEU A 170 -19.87 -12.08 -0.57
CA LEU A 170 -20.79 -13.23 -0.59
C LEU A 170 -20.84 -13.91 -1.97
N ASP A 171 -20.75 -13.15 -3.06
CA ASP A 171 -20.67 -13.68 -4.40
C ASP A 171 -19.43 -14.58 -4.54
N ILE A 172 -18.27 -14.12 -4.11
CA ILE A 172 -17.03 -14.91 -4.10
C ILE A 172 -17.19 -16.13 -3.16
N ALA A 173 -17.74 -15.95 -1.98
CA ALA A 173 -17.97 -17.04 -1.02
C ALA A 173 -18.89 -18.13 -1.57
N SER A 174 -19.79 -17.80 -2.51
CA SER A 174 -20.66 -18.78 -3.17
C SER A 174 -19.93 -19.67 -4.18
N LYS A 175 -18.81 -19.20 -4.73
CA LYS A 175 -18.10 -19.81 -5.88
C LYS A 175 -16.83 -20.56 -5.49
N GLN A 176 -16.18 -20.16 -4.40
CA GLN A 176 -14.89 -20.70 -4.00
C GLN A 176 -14.79 -20.99 -2.51
N GLU A 177 -13.87 -21.87 -2.13
CA GLU A 177 -13.62 -22.24 -0.73
C GLU A 177 -12.91 -21.14 0.03
N ARG A 178 -11.90 -20.49 -0.59
CA ARG A 178 -11.07 -19.46 0.00
C ARG A 178 -11.51 -18.07 -0.45
N ILE A 179 -11.90 -17.25 0.51
CA ILE A 179 -12.33 -15.87 0.27
C ILE A 179 -11.15 -14.96 0.64
N PHE A 180 -10.40 -14.54 -0.38
CA PHE A 180 -9.23 -13.69 -0.20
C PHE A 180 -9.57 -12.23 -0.49
N THR A 181 -9.39 -11.37 0.51
CA THR A 181 -9.71 -9.94 0.40
C THR A 181 -8.47 -9.10 0.73
N ILE A 182 -8.15 -8.13 -0.12
CA ILE A 182 -7.10 -7.14 0.13
C ILE A 182 -7.77 -5.84 0.59
N LEU A 183 -7.44 -5.41 1.82
CA LEU A 183 -7.84 -4.14 2.40
C LEU A 183 -6.58 -3.28 2.57
N ASN A 184 -6.40 -2.28 1.70
CA ASN A 184 -5.31 -1.32 1.84
C ASN A 184 -5.79 -0.18 2.75
N THR A 185 -5.37 -0.21 4.00
CA THR A 185 -5.79 0.74 5.05
C THR A 185 -4.83 0.62 6.24
N PRO A 186 -4.58 1.71 7.00
CA PRO A 186 -5.02 3.09 6.76
C PRO A 186 -4.23 3.79 5.66
N ALA A 187 -4.66 5.02 5.32
CA ALA A 187 -4.01 5.86 4.31
C ALA A 187 -3.89 5.19 2.93
N HIS A 188 -5.01 4.73 2.43
CA HIS A 188 -5.19 3.97 1.20
C HIS A 188 -4.48 4.57 -0.02
N ASN A 189 -3.77 3.75 -0.78
CA ASN A 189 -3.29 4.10 -2.10
C ASN A 189 -4.30 3.58 -3.16
N PRO A 190 -4.99 4.47 -3.89
CA PRO A 190 -4.58 5.84 -4.25
C PRO A 190 -5.35 6.99 -3.56
N THR A 191 -6.26 6.75 -2.63
CA THR A 191 -7.25 7.77 -2.22
C THR A 191 -6.90 8.55 -0.95
N GLY A 192 -6.04 8.00 -0.09
CA GLY A 192 -5.82 8.56 1.26
C GLY A 192 -6.97 8.28 2.24
N TYR A 193 -7.92 7.42 1.86
CA TYR A 193 -9.01 6.98 2.71
C TYR A 193 -8.53 5.99 3.77
N SER A 194 -9.25 5.89 4.86
CA SER A 194 -9.03 4.85 5.88
C SER A 194 -10.36 4.23 6.27
N VAL A 195 -10.42 2.91 6.34
CA VAL A 195 -11.63 2.19 6.76
C VAL A 195 -11.95 2.58 8.20
N PRO A 196 -13.16 3.11 8.46
CA PRO A 196 -13.59 3.47 9.81
C PRO A 196 -13.69 2.27 10.75
N ASP A 197 -13.62 2.54 12.04
CA ASP A 197 -13.66 1.51 13.08
C ASP A 197 -14.95 0.69 13.07
N ASP A 198 -16.10 1.36 12.90
CA ASP A 198 -17.43 0.70 12.80
C ASP A 198 -17.55 -0.18 11.55
N ASP A 199 -16.86 0.18 10.46
CA ASP A 199 -16.88 -0.64 9.24
C ASP A 199 -15.95 -1.85 9.35
N TRP A 200 -14.89 -1.77 10.15
CA TRP A 200 -14.13 -2.94 10.57
C TRP A 200 -15.00 -3.96 11.31
N ASP A 201 -15.86 -3.52 12.22
CA ASP A 201 -16.78 -4.41 12.92
C ASP A 201 -17.71 -5.11 11.93
N LYS A 202 -18.29 -4.39 10.98
CA LYS A 202 -19.17 -4.97 9.94
C LYS A 202 -18.43 -5.96 9.03
N ILE A 203 -17.19 -5.69 8.65
CA ILE A 203 -16.33 -6.59 7.84
C ILE A 203 -16.06 -7.88 8.62
N LEU A 204 -15.69 -7.77 9.89
CA LEU A 204 -15.39 -8.91 10.74
C LEU A 204 -16.64 -9.72 11.05
N ASP A 205 -17.79 -9.09 11.31
CA ASP A 205 -19.04 -9.79 11.58
C ASP A 205 -19.54 -10.56 10.34
N LEU A 206 -19.41 -9.97 9.14
CA LEU A 206 -19.68 -10.69 7.90
C LEU A 206 -18.72 -11.88 7.71
N SER A 207 -17.44 -11.68 8.01
CA SER A 207 -16.43 -12.75 7.94
C SER A 207 -16.76 -13.89 8.91
N LYS A 208 -17.13 -13.57 10.15
CA LYS A 208 -17.57 -14.55 11.17
C LYS A 208 -18.84 -15.30 10.73
N GLU A 209 -19.78 -14.61 10.09
CA GLU A 209 -21.01 -15.24 9.59
C GLU A 209 -20.70 -16.29 8.50
N VAL A 210 -19.83 -15.94 7.54
CA VAL A 210 -19.40 -16.88 6.49
C VAL A 210 -18.56 -18.02 7.09
N ALA A 211 -17.75 -17.73 8.10
CA ALA A 211 -16.93 -18.71 8.81
C ALA A 211 -17.72 -19.76 9.61
N LYS A 212 -19.02 -19.57 9.85
CA LYS A 212 -19.88 -20.62 10.42
C LYS A 212 -19.92 -21.86 9.54
N ASN A 213 -19.71 -21.73 8.25
CA ASN A 213 -19.43 -22.87 7.37
C ASN A 213 -17.95 -23.27 7.49
N PRO A 214 -17.62 -24.43 8.08
CA PRO A 214 -16.22 -24.84 8.30
C PRO A 214 -15.44 -25.11 7.01
N GLU A 215 -16.13 -25.30 5.88
CA GLU A 215 -15.50 -25.48 4.56
C GLU A 215 -14.96 -24.14 4.01
N LYS A 216 -15.48 -23.00 4.47
CA LYS A 216 -15.00 -21.69 4.03
C LYS A 216 -13.77 -21.26 4.83
N LYS A 217 -12.80 -20.71 4.11
CA LYS A 217 -11.56 -20.15 4.68
C LYS A 217 -11.49 -18.68 4.30
N ILE A 218 -11.50 -17.82 5.27
CA ILE A 218 -11.49 -16.38 5.06
C ILE A 218 -10.08 -15.84 5.28
N ILE A 219 -9.53 -15.16 4.30
CA ILE A 219 -8.22 -14.54 4.37
C ILE A 219 -8.38 -13.03 4.20
N LEU A 220 -8.14 -12.28 5.25
CA LEU A 220 -8.13 -10.83 5.23
C LEU A 220 -6.68 -10.35 5.15
N PHE A 221 -6.26 -9.93 3.95
CA PHE A 221 -4.95 -9.31 3.77
C PHE A 221 -5.05 -7.81 3.99
N VAL A 222 -4.39 -7.31 5.03
CA VAL A 222 -4.38 -5.88 5.38
C VAL A 222 -3.05 -5.27 4.95
N ASP A 223 -3.08 -4.48 3.89
CA ASP A 223 -1.91 -3.76 3.39
C ASP A 223 -1.75 -2.44 4.14
N VAL A 224 -0.77 -2.41 5.05
CA VAL A 224 -0.53 -1.26 5.94
C VAL A 224 0.70 -0.44 5.50
N ALA A 225 1.03 -0.43 4.21
CA ALA A 225 2.24 0.20 3.70
C ALA A 225 2.40 1.68 4.11
N TYR A 226 1.30 2.39 4.38
CA TYR A 226 1.28 3.83 4.71
C TYR A 226 0.92 4.13 6.17
N ILE A 227 0.76 3.14 7.03
CA ILE A 227 0.30 3.29 8.42
C ILE A 227 1.15 4.29 9.22
N ASP A 228 2.44 4.39 8.93
CA ASP A 228 3.37 5.30 9.60
C ASP A 228 3.20 6.78 9.21
N PHE A 229 2.38 7.08 8.20
CA PHE A 229 2.08 8.43 7.73
C PHE A 229 0.63 8.85 8.00
N VAL A 230 -0.04 8.16 8.90
CA VAL A 230 -1.33 8.60 9.46
C VAL A 230 -1.06 9.61 10.59
N LYS A 231 -1.88 10.64 10.68
CA LYS A 231 -1.69 11.72 11.67
C LYS A 231 -1.78 11.18 13.10
N ASP A 232 -2.82 10.43 13.40
CA ASP A 232 -3.00 9.74 14.68
C ASP A 232 -2.29 8.39 14.64
N ASP A 233 -1.02 8.38 15.06
CA ASP A 233 -0.14 7.23 14.95
C ASP A 233 -0.54 6.02 15.82
N ASP A 234 -1.19 6.27 16.94
CA ASP A 234 -1.63 5.22 17.87
C ASP A 234 -3.09 4.83 17.60
N GLY A 235 -3.98 5.80 17.41
CA GLY A 235 -5.39 5.56 17.14
C GLY A 235 -5.62 4.79 15.83
N CYS A 236 -4.79 5.04 14.80
CA CYS A 236 -4.91 4.33 13.52
C CYS A 236 -4.58 2.84 13.59
N ARG A 237 -4.02 2.36 14.71
CA ARG A 237 -3.66 0.95 14.94
C ARG A 237 -4.68 0.18 15.76
N LYS A 238 -5.63 0.84 16.39
CA LYS A 238 -6.60 0.21 17.29
C LYS A 238 -7.43 -0.91 16.62
N PHE A 239 -7.66 -0.82 15.32
CA PHE A 239 -8.37 -1.86 14.60
C PHE A 239 -7.67 -3.24 14.68
N PHE A 240 -6.36 -3.30 14.93
CA PHE A 240 -5.66 -4.57 15.12
C PHE A 240 -6.18 -5.35 16.33
N GLU A 241 -6.61 -4.68 17.39
CA GLU A 241 -7.18 -5.33 18.59
C GLU A 241 -8.42 -6.15 18.27
N LYS A 242 -9.17 -5.77 17.21
CA LYS A 242 -10.36 -6.49 16.73
C LYS A 242 -10.05 -7.87 16.14
N PHE A 243 -8.78 -8.17 15.86
CA PHE A 243 -8.35 -9.49 15.36
C PHE A 243 -8.13 -10.51 16.48
N THR A 244 -8.44 -10.15 17.72
CA THR A 244 -8.47 -11.04 18.88
C THR A 244 -9.67 -12.01 18.79
N ASN A 245 -9.43 -13.29 19.11
CA ASN A 245 -10.48 -14.33 19.21
C ASN A 245 -11.38 -14.50 17.96
N LEU A 246 -10.82 -14.34 16.76
CA LEU A 246 -11.54 -14.67 15.52
C LEU A 246 -11.74 -16.19 15.38
N PRO A 247 -12.76 -16.67 14.64
CA PRO A 247 -12.88 -18.09 14.28
C PRO A 247 -11.60 -18.64 13.64
N GLU A 248 -11.28 -19.91 13.90
CA GLU A 248 -10.04 -20.55 13.44
C GLU A 248 -9.87 -20.59 11.93
N ASN A 249 -10.98 -20.55 11.18
CA ASN A 249 -10.99 -20.49 9.71
C ASN A 249 -10.96 -19.06 9.15
N ILE A 250 -10.65 -18.06 9.99
CA ILE A 250 -10.29 -16.69 9.59
C ILE A 250 -8.82 -16.47 9.87
N LEU A 251 -8.04 -16.20 8.83
CA LEU A 251 -6.65 -15.78 8.92
C LEU A 251 -6.53 -14.32 8.50
N VAL A 252 -5.96 -13.51 9.38
CA VAL A 252 -5.57 -12.14 8.99
C VAL A 252 -4.07 -12.14 8.65
N ILE A 253 -3.72 -11.55 7.51
CA ILE A 253 -2.32 -11.38 7.10
C ILE A 253 -2.05 -9.88 6.94
N VAL A 254 -1.15 -9.34 7.74
CA VAL A 254 -0.73 -7.94 7.63
C VAL A 254 0.49 -7.85 6.74
N GLY A 255 0.41 -7.04 5.69
CA GLY A 255 1.52 -6.71 4.79
C GLY A 255 2.26 -5.46 5.26
N PHE A 256 3.35 -5.64 6.00
CA PHE A 256 4.21 -4.55 6.48
C PHE A 256 5.30 -4.21 5.49
N SER A 257 5.67 -2.93 5.35
CA SER A 257 6.74 -2.46 4.47
C SER A 257 7.59 -1.36 5.11
N MET A 258 8.91 -1.50 5.02
CA MET A 258 9.84 -0.43 5.40
C MET A 258 9.94 0.69 4.35
N SER A 259 9.34 0.49 3.16
CA SER A 259 9.49 1.43 2.03
C SER A 259 9.05 2.85 2.40
N LYS A 260 7.98 3.01 3.19
CA LYS A 260 7.42 4.33 3.53
C LYS A 260 7.88 4.77 4.91
N GLY A 261 7.50 4.08 5.96
CA GLY A 261 7.79 4.45 7.34
C GLY A 261 9.28 4.64 7.65
N PHE A 262 10.15 3.90 6.97
CA PHE A 262 11.61 4.00 7.10
C PHE A 262 12.27 4.71 5.91
N THR A 263 11.50 5.25 4.96
CA THR A 263 11.99 5.83 3.70
C THR A 263 12.98 4.92 2.93
N ALA A 264 12.89 3.62 3.15
CA ALA A 264 13.83 2.61 2.63
C ALA A 264 13.30 1.95 1.35
N TYR A 265 12.85 2.76 0.38
CA TYR A 265 12.14 2.32 -0.83
C TYR A 265 12.89 1.27 -1.64
N GLY A 266 14.19 1.46 -1.82
CA GLY A 266 15.05 0.60 -2.62
C GLY A 266 15.64 -0.60 -1.87
N MET A 267 15.58 -0.64 -0.54
CA MET A 267 16.14 -1.73 0.26
C MET A 267 15.31 -3.01 0.20
N ARG A 268 14.09 -2.93 -0.29
CA ARG A 268 13.14 -4.04 -0.49
C ARG A 268 12.97 -4.89 0.74
N MET A 269 12.53 -4.29 1.86
CA MET A 269 12.33 -4.99 3.11
C MET A 269 10.91 -4.77 3.65
N GLY A 270 10.31 -5.84 4.16
CA GLY A 270 8.99 -5.87 4.77
C GLY A 270 8.74 -7.21 5.45
N ALA A 271 7.50 -7.46 5.81
CA ALA A 271 7.06 -8.72 6.40
C ALA A 271 5.61 -9.05 6.03
N ALA A 272 5.32 -10.33 5.92
CA ALA A 272 3.98 -10.88 6.06
C ALA A 272 3.79 -11.34 7.51
N ILE A 273 2.76 -10.85 8.19
CA ILE A 273 2.46 -11.16 9.59
C ILE A 273 1.09 -11.84 9.65
N GLY A 274 1.08 -13.14 9.92
CA GLY A 274 -0.14 -13.93 10.06
C GLY A 274 -0.66 -13.90 11.50
N ILE A 275 -1.96 -13.70 11.67
CA ILE A 275 -2.67 -13.61 12.93
C ILE A 275 -3.81 -14.62 12.91
N SER A 276 -3.86 -15.54 13.86
CA SER A 276 -4.93 -16.53 14.00
C SER A 276 -5.19 -16.84 15.45
N SER A 277 -6.43 -17.20 15.80
CA SER A 277 -6.78 -17.77 17.10
C SER A 277 -6.27 -19.22 17.27
N SER A 278 -5.98 -19.91 16.16
CA SER A 278 -5.43 -21.27 16.15
C SER A 278 -3.91 -21.24 15.99
N GLU A 279 -3.19 -21.90 16.91
CA GLU A 279 -1.73 -22.05 16.81
C GLU A 279 -1.36 -22.85 15.56
N ASP A 280 -2.11 -23.90 15.24
CA ASP A 280 -1.85 -24.72 14.05
C ASP A 280 -1.97 -23.91 12.75
N VAL A 281 -2.98 -23.06 12.62
CA VAL A 281 -3.13 -22.16 11.46
C VAL A 281 -1.98 -21.16 11.37
N ALA A 282 -1.54 -20.60 12.50
CA ALA A 282 -0.40 -19.70 12.54
C ALA A 282 0.92 -20.40 12.14
N GLU A 283 1.10 -21.64 12.57
CA GLU A 283 2.25 -22.47 12.17
C GLU A 283 2.17 -22.85 10.67
N GLN A 284 1.00 -23.23 10.16
CA GLN A 284 0.80 -23.49 8.74
C GLN A 284 1.14 -22.25 7.90
N PHE A 285 0.71 -21.05 8.33
CA PHE A 285 1.10 -19.80 7.70
C PHE A 285 2.61 -19.65 7.65
N TYR A 286 3.29 -19.84 8.77
CA TYR A 286 4.75 -19.68 8.87
C TYR A 286 5.46 -20.61 7.90
N TYR A 287 5.19 -21.92 7.96
CA TYR A 287 5.90 -22.91 7.14
C TYR A 287 5.59 -22.79 5.64
N SER A 288 4.35 -22.48 5.27
CA SER A 288 3.97 -22.23 3.87
C SER A 288 4.71 -21.01 3.31
N CYS A 289 4.76 -19.91 4.08
CA CYS A 289 5.50 -18.73 3.69
C CYS A 289 7.00 -18.98 3.62
N VAL A 290 7.59 -19.70 4.57
CA VAL A 290 9.02 -20.08 4.56
C VAL A 290 9.36 -20.89 3.31
N HIS A 291 8.53 -21.87 2.95
CA HIS A 291 8.71 -22.66 1.73
C HIS A 291 8.69 -21.75 0.48
N SER A 292 7.72 -20.88 0.39
CA SER A 292 7.59 -19.95 -0.72
C SER A 292 8.71 -18.91 -0.77
N CYS A 293 9.21 -18.42 0.37
CA CYS A 293 10.43 -17.59 0.45
C CYS A 293 11.63 -18.30 -0.16
N ARG A 294 11.84 -19.56 0.23
CA ARG A 294 12.96 -20.36 -0.31
C ARG A 294 12.86 -20.54 -1.82
N ALA A 295 11.65 -20.74 -2.33
CA ALA A 295 11.41 -20.98 -3.76
C ALA A 295 11.57 -19.71 -4.61
N ASN A 296 11.15 -18.54 -4.10
CA ASN A 296 11.10 -17.30 -4.88
C ASN A 296 12.38 -16.46 -4.81
N TRP A 297 12.97 -16.28 -3.61
CA TRP A 297 14.12 -15.38 -3.40
C TRP A 297 15.17 -15.90 -2.42
N SER A 298 15.00 -17.12 -1.95
CA SER A 298 15.91 -17.80 -1.02
C SER A 298 15.91 -17.22 0.41
N ASN A 299 16.17 -15.94 0.56
CA ASN A 299 16.08 -15.15 1.80
C ASN A 299 16.06 -13.65 1.43
N CYS A 300 15.68 -12.80 2.38
CA CYS A 300 15.62 -11.36 2.19
C CYS A 300 16.92 -10.67 2.65
N ASN A 301 17.01 -9.37 2.35
CA ASN A 301 18.16 -8.54 2.68
C ASN A 301 18.34 -8.40 4.20
N ARG A 302 19.47 -8.87 4.74
CA ARG A 302 19.78 -8.89 6.17
C ARG A 302 19.99 -7.49 6.75
N ALA A 303 20.65 -6.59 6.01
CA ALA A 303 21.03 -5.29 6.53
C ALA A 303 19.82 -4.44 6.98
N PRO A 304 18.76 -4.22 6.19
CA PRO A 304 17.60 -3.48 6.67
C PRO A 304 16.82 -4.18 7.78
N MET A 305 16.88 -5.51 7.88
CA MET A 305 16.35 -6.22 9.06
C MET A 305 17.06 -5.75 10.32
N LYS A 306 18.41 -5.67 10.26
CA LYS A 306 19.23 -5.24 11.40
C LYS A 306 18.97 -3.79 11.76
N VAL A 307 18.83 -2.92 10.75
CA VAL A 307 18.48 -1.49 10.97
C VAL A 307 17.17 -1.36 11.74
N LEU A 308 16.09 -2.02 11.27
CA LEU A 308 14.81 -1.97 11.96
C LEU A 308 14.92 -2.50 13.38
N THR A 309 15.58 -3.67 13.57
CA THR A 309 15.76 -4.29 14.88
C THR A 309 16.48 -3.35 15.85
N ASN A 310 17.56 -2.73 15.41
CA ASN A 310 18.36 -1.84 16.25
C ASN A 310 17.61 -0.57 16.64
N ILE A 311 16.82 -0.01 15.70
CA ILE A 311 16.00 1.18 15.98
C ILE A 311 14.86 0.84 16.95
N ILE A 312 14.11 -0.24 16.70
CA ILE A 312 12.90 -0.56 17.49
C ILE A 312 13.24 -1.03 18.90
N ASN A 313 14.37 -1.71 19.09
CA ASN A 313 14.75 -2.27 20.40
C ASN A 313 15.62 -1.33 21.25
N ASP A 314 16.10 -0.22 20.70
CA ASP A 314 16.83 0.80 21.45
C ASP A 314 15.92 2.02 21.71
N PRO A 315 15.53 2.31 22.97
CA PRO A 315 14.62 3.41 23.28
C PRO A 315 15.11 4.79 22.80
N LYS A 316 16.43 5.02 22.79
CA LYS A 316 17.00 6.28 22.34
C LYS A 316 16.89 6.42 20.82
N LYS A 317 17.33 5.40 20.08
CA LYS A 317 17.21 5.37 18.61
C LYS A 317 15.75 5.43 18.15
N TYR A 318 14.87 4.72 18.85
CA TYR A 318 13.44 4.77 18.56
C TYR A 318 12.86 6.15 18.71
N LYS A 319 13.22 6.84 19.80
CA LYS A 319 12.79 8.22 20.02
C LYS A 319 13.30 9.15 18.92
N GLU A 320 14.58 9.08 18.59
CA GLU A 320 15.19 9.88 17.51
C GLU A 320 14.51 9.64 16.16
N TYR A 321 14.24 8.37 15.82
CA TYR A 321 13.50 7.99 14.63
C TYR A 321 12.06 8.55 14.61
N MET A 322 11.35 8.48 15.73
CA MET A 322 9.97 9.00 15.82
C MET A 322 9.95 10.53 15.73
N ASP A 323 10.89 11.21 16.35
CA ASP A 323 11.03 12.67 16.28
C ASP A 323 11.32 13.13 14.83
N GLU A 324 12.25 12.46 14.13
CA GLU A 324 12.56 12.76 12.73
C GLU A 324 11.36 12.46 11.81
N LYS A 325 10.73 11.31 11.96
CA LYS A 325 9.54 10.93 11.19
C LYS A 325 8.40 11.94 11.34
N LYS A 326 8.23 12.49 12.55
CA LYS A 326 7.19 13.50 12.83
C LYS A 326 7.36 14.75 11.98
N ILE A 327 8.58 15.21 11.72
CA ILE A 327 8.86 16.37 10.85
C ILE A 327 8.22 16.15 9.47
N TYR A 328 8.41 14.99 8.90
CA TYR A 328 7.90 14.67 7.55
C TYR A 328 6.40 14.35 7.53
N LYS A 329 5.85 13.82 8.62
CA LYS A 329 4.39 13.70 8.78
C LYS A 329 3.73 15.07 8.81
N ASP A 330 4.30 16.02 9.58
CA ASP A 330 3.78 17.39 9.67
C ASP A 330 3.89 18.11 8.32
N MET A 331 4.99 17.93 7.58
CA MET A 331 5.16 18.45 6.22
C MET A 331 4.10 17.89 5.27
N LEU A 332 3.91 16.56 5.26
CA LEU A 332 2.91 15.91 4.41
C LEU A 332 1.49 16.41 4.71
N SER A 333 1.17 16.56 6.00
CA SER A 333 -0.14 17.08 6.45
C SER A 333 -0.39 18.51 5.94
N LYS A 334 0.65 19.39 5.95
CA LYS A 334 0.54 20.76 5.42
C LYS A 334 0.28 20.76 3.91
N ARG A 335 1.04 19.95 3.16
CA ARG A 335 0.88 19.82 1.71
C ARG A 335 -0.53 19.31 1.32
N ALA A 336 -1.00 18.27 2.00
CA ALA A 336 -2.33 17.73 1.78
C ALA A 336 -3.42 18.75 2.13
N LYS A 337 -3.27 19.46 3.27
CA LYS A 337 -4.20 20.53 3.67
C LYS A 337 -4.26 21.64 2.62
N ALA A 338 -3.11 22.10 2.12
CA ALA A 338 -3.05 23.13 1.08
C ALA A 338 -3.79 22.69 -0.19
N PHE A 339 -3.63 21.43 -0.62
CA PHE A 339 -4.35 20.87 -1.76
C PHE A 339 -5.86 20.83 -1.50
N VAL A 340 -6.30 20.23 -0.38
CA VAL A 340 -7.73 20.04 -0.04
C VAL A 340 -8.46 21.39 0.10
N GLU A 341 -7.84 22.37 0.77
CA GLU A 341 -8.42 23.71 0.90
C GLU A 341 -8.54 24.42 -0.45
N SER A 342 -7.56 24.28 -1.32
CA SER A 342 -7.58 24.85 -2.67
C SER A 342 -8.61 24.14 -3.55
N ALA A 343 -8.71 22.81 -3.48
CA ALA A 343 -9.73 22.03 -4.19
C ALA A 343 -11.13 22.49 -3.81
N LYS A 344 -11.39 22.71 -2.52
CA LYS A 344 -12.67 23.26 -2.05
C LYS A 344 -12.95 24.65 -2.61
N LYS A 345 -11.95 25.54 -2.68
CA LYS A 345 -12.12 26.91 -3.20
C LYS A 345 -12.44 26.97 -4.69
N CYS A 346 -11.87 26.05 -5.48
CA CYS A 346 -12.13 26.00 -6.93
C CYS A 346 -13.19 24.95 -7.32
N GLU A 347 -13.90 24.40 -6.34
CA GLU A 347 -14.96 23.40 -6.55
C GLU A 347 -14.45 22.16 -7.33
N LEU A 348 -13.21 21.77 -7.09
CA LEU A 348 -12.67 20.51 -7.60
C LEU A 348 -13.18 19.37 -6.73
N ASP A 349 -13.89 18.42 -7.33
CA ASP A 349 -14.32 17.22 -6.66
C ASP A 349 -13.13 16.29 -6.40
N ILE A 350 -12.97 15.86 -5.17
CA ILE A 350 -11.93 14.90 -4.73
C ILE A 350 -12.57 13.82 -3.86
N LEU A 351 -12.00 12.62 -3.89
CA LEU A 351 -12.43 11.59 -2.94
C LEU A 351 -12.05 11.98 -1.50
N PRO A 352 -12.78 11.48 -0.49
CA PRO A 352 -12.45 11.72 0.90
C PRO A 352 -11.00 11.37 1.20
N TYR A 353 -10.22 12.37 1.56
CA TYR A 353 -8.84 12.22 1.99
C TYR A 353 -8.76 12.36 3.51
N ILE A 354 -8.15 11.38 4.16
CA ILE A 354 -7.91 11.40 5.60
C ILE A 354 -6.42 11.62 5.86
N ASP A 355 -5.56 10.74 5.33
CA ASP A 355 -4.12 10.77 5.52
C ASP A 355 -3.37 10.10 4.35
N GLY A 356 -2.05 10.16 4.38
CA GLY A 356 -1.20 9.42 3.45
C GLY A 356 -0.67 10.22 2.27
N PHE A 357 -0.18 9.51 1.27
CA PHE A 357 0.64 10.07 0.19
C PHE A 357 -0.15 10.59 -1.00
N PHE A 358 -1.43 10.23 -1.13
CA PHE A 358 -2.18 10.42 -2.36
C PHE A 358 -3.56 11.01 -2.15
N ILE A 359 -3.96 11.89 -3.07
CA ILE A 359 -5.33 12.36 -3.22
C ILE A 359 -5.83 11.89 -4.58
N SER A 360 -7.07 11.40 -4.65
CA SER A 360 -7.69 10.98 -5.89
C SER A 360 -8.79 11.94 -6.34
N ILE A 361 -8.80 12.23 -7.63
CA ILE A 361 -9.75 13.10 -8.30
C ILE A 361 -10.56 12.23 -9.27
N PRO A 362 -11.87 12.00 -9.05
CA PRO A 362 -12.71 11.24 -9.96
C PRO A 362 -12.92 11.99 -11.27
N CYS A 363 -12.86 11.29 -12.40
CA CYS A 363 -13.23 11.83 -13.71
C CYS A 363 -13.52 10.72 -14.73
N GLU A 364 -14.30 11.04 -15.77
CA GLU A 364 -14.73 10.07 -16.77
C GLU A 364 -13.62 9.66 -17.74
N ASP A 365 -12.77 10.60 -18.19
CA ASP A 365 -11.63 10.33 -19.06
C ASP A 365 -10.31 10.75 -18.40
N PRO A 366 -9.76 9.92 -17.49
CA PRO A 366 -8.51 10.23 -16.79
C PRO A 366 -7.30 10.39 -17.71
N LYS A 367 -7.29 9.69 -18.85
CA LYS A 367 -6.20 9.77 -19.82
C LYS A 367 -6.20 11.10 -20.55
N ALA A 368 -7.35 11.53 -21.06
CA ALA A 368 -7.48 12.83 -21.74
C ALA A 368 -7.16 13.99 -20.78
N VAL A 369 -7.62 13.92 -19.53
CA VAL A 369 -7.31 14.94 -18.52
C VAL A 369 -5.83 14.95 -18.17
N SER A 370 -5.20 13.80 -18.00
CA SER A 370 -3.76 13.70 -17.75
C SER A 370 -2.94 14.26 -18.91
N GLU A 371 -3.32 14.00 -20.16
CA GLU A 371 -2.67 14.61 -21.35
C GLU A 371 -2.91 16.13 -21.43
N GLU A 372 -4.08 16.61 -21.12
CA GLU A 372 -4.35 18.06 -21.08
C GLU A 372 -3.46 18.77 -20.05
N LEU A 373 -3.32 18.18 -18.85
CA LEU A 373 -2.48 18.70 -17.77
C LEU A 373 -0.98 18.80 -18.13
N THR A 374 -0.48 17.93 -19.02
CA THR A 374 0.93 18.03 -19.44
C THR A 374 1.26 19.31 -20.20
N LYS A 375 0.25 20.00 -20.78
CA LYS A 375 0.43 21.29 -21.46
C LYS A 375 0.76 22.42 -20.47
N ASP A 376 0.31 22.26 -19.23
CA ASP A 376 0.58 23.18 -18.12
C ASP A 376 1.72 22.66 -17.23
N ASN A 377 2.52 21.69 -17.72
CA ASN A 377 3.60 21.03 -16.98
C ASN A 377 3.15 20.38 -15.67
N VAL A 378 1.91 19.89 -15.60
CA VAL A 378 1.39 19.15 -14.47
C VAL A 378 1.27 17.67 -14.82
N PHE A 379 1.91 16.82 -14.04
CA PHE A 379 1.99 15.37 -14.26
C PHE A 379 1.35 14.62 -13.11
N VAL A 380 0.29 13.87 -13.40
CA VAL A 380 -0.48 13.05 -12.47
C VAL A 380 -0.67 11.65 -13.05
N VAL A 381 -0.91 10.66 -12.22
CA VAL A 381 -1.13 9.28 -12.68
C VAL A 381 -2.59 9.09 -13.06
N PRO A 382 -2.92 8.81 -14.34
CA PRO A 382 -4.26 8.40 -14.72
C PRO A 382 -4.54 6.97 -14.24
N LEU A 383 -5.63 6.80 -13.51
CA LEU A 383 -6.18 5.53 -13.06
C LEU A 383 -7.45 5.19 -13.86
N LYS A 384 -8.05 4.04 -13.58
CA LYS A 384 -9.28 3.62 -14.29
C LYS A 384 -10.47 4.56 -14.07
N LYS A 385 -10.58 5.20 -12.90
CA LYS A 385 -11.75 5.98 -12.46
C LYS A 385 -11.44 7.46 -12.19
N GLY A 386 -10.21 7.90 -12.44
CA GLY A 386 -9.80 9.27 -12.16
C GLY A 386 -8.29 9.43 -12.12
N LEU A 387 -7.83 10.49 -11.47
CA LEU A 387 -6.43 10.84 -11.35
C LEU A 387 -5.93 10.57 -9.93
N ARG A 388 -4.65 10.18 -9.80
CA ARG A 388 -3.95 10.13 -8.52
C ARG A 388 -2.91 11.25 -8.47
N PHE A 389 -3.03 12.11 -7.48
CA PHE A 389 -2.07 13.17 -7.17
C PHE A 389 -1.22 12.77 -5.95
N ALA A 390 0.09 12.71 -6.12
CA ALA A 390 1.03 12.36 -5.05
C ALA A 390 1.44 13.61 -4.25
N VAL A 391 0.70 13.98 -3.22
CA VAL A 391 1.00 15.13 -2.34
C VAL A 391 2.34 14.97 -1.64
N CYS A 392 2.84 13.75 -1.49
CA CYS A 392 4.15 13.46 -0.89
C CYS A 392 5.34 13.95 -1.72
N ALA A 393 5.14 14.16 -3.03
CA ALA A 393 6.19 14.53 -3.97
C ALA A 393 6.10 15.98 -4.47
N VAL A 394 5.19 16.78 -3.93
CA VAL A 394 4.89 18.14 -4.39
C VAL A 394 5.00 19.12 -3.23
N SER A 395 5.66 20.28 -3.43
CA SER A 395 5.78 21.30 -2.39
C SER A 395 4.42 21.86 -1.95
N GLU A 396 4.34 22.44 -0.76
CA GLU A 396 3.10 23.02 -0.22
C GLU A 396 2.52 24.09 -1.16
N GLU A 397 3.38 24.96 -1.71
CA GLU A 397 2.99 26.00 -2.66
C GLU A 397 2.36 25.41 -3.92
N LYS A 398 2.99 24.39 -4.52
CA LYS A 398 2.47 23.72 -5.72
C LYS A 398 1.21 22.90 -5.42
N CYS A 399 1.09 22.32 -4.23
CA CYS A 399 -0.16 21.69 -3.77
C CYS A 399 -1.31 22.70 -3.68
N ALA A 400 -1.04 23.95 -3.32
CA ALA A 400 -2.07 25.00 -3.25
C ALA A 400 -2.56 25.47 -4.62
N ILE A 401 -1.73 25.41 -5.67
CA ILE A 401 -2.13 25.88 -7.02
C ILE A 401 -2.65 24.75 -7.92
N ALA A 402 -2.19 23.52 -7.73
CA ALA A 402 -2.53 22.37 -8.58
C ALA A 402 -4.05 22.15 -8.77
N PRO A 403 -4.90 22.25 -7.72
CA PRO A 403 -6.34 22.00 -7.88
C PRO A 403 -7.03 22.89 -8.92
N SER A 404 -6.69 24.18 -9.01
CA SER A 404 -7.27 25.09 -10.01
C SER A 404 -6.85 24.71 -11.44
N ILE A 405 -5.60 24.27 -11.63
CA ILE A 405 -5.10 23.79 -12.93
C ILE A 405 -5.84 22.51 -13.32
N ILE A 406 -5.98 21.57 -12.37
CA ILE A 406 -6.71 20.30 -12.60
C ILE A 406 -8.17 20.58 -12.95
N LYS A 407 -8.86 21.51 -12.24
CA LYS A 407 -10.25 21.87 -12.52
C LYS A 407 -10.41 22.43 -13.93
N ASN A 408 -9.48 23.30 -14.35
CA ASN A 408 -9.50 23.88 -15.70
C ASN A 408 -9.31 22.80 -16.77
N ALA A 409 -8.37 21.87 -16.58
CA ALA A 409 -8.15 20.76 -17.50
C ALA A 409 -9.39 19.84 -17.60
N LEU A 410 -10.03 19.53 -16.48
CA LEU A 410 -11.29 18.76 -16.46
C LEU A 410 -12.40 19.48 -17.27
N ASN A 411 -12.62 20.77 -17.03
CA ASN A 411 -13.62 21.55 -17.75
C ASN A 411 -13.30 21.60 -19.25
N HIS A 412 -12.03 21.73 -19.63
CA HIS A 412 -11.59 21.77 -21.02
C HIS A 412 -11.82 20.45 -21.75
N VAL A 413 -11.58 19.32 -21.08
CA VAL A 413 -11.84 18.00 -21.66
C VAL A 413 -13.33 17.75 -21.79
N LEU A 414 -14.15 18.09 -20.78
CA LEU A 414 -15.61 17.98 -20.82
C LEU A 414 -16.23 18.83 -21.94
N ALA A 415 -15.67 20.01 -22.23
CA ALA A 415 -16.18 20.88 -23.28
C ALA A 415 -15.85 20.40 -24.71
N LYS A 416 -14.95 19.43 -24.85
CA LYS A 416 -14.53 18.84 -26.15
C LYS A 416 -15.19 17.50 -26.46
N GLY A 417 -15.75 16.81 -25.48
CA GLY A 417 -16.49 15.55 -25.59
C GLY A 417 -17.98 15.81 -25.75
#